data_8bcb3dcb9810d8610c40638787619f01
#
_entry.id   8bcb3dcb9810d8610c40638787619f01
#
_cell.length_a   1.000
_cell.length_b   1.000
_cell.length_c   1.000
_cell.angle_alpha   90.00
_cell.angle_beta   90.00
_cell.angle_gamma   90.00
#
_symmetry.space_group_name_H-M   'P 1'
#
loop_
_entity.id
_entity.type
_entity.pdbx_description
1 polymer ?
#
loop_
_entity_poly.entity_id
_entity_poly.type
_entity_poly.pdbx_seq_one_letter_code
_entity_poly.pdbx_strand_id
1 'polypeptide(L)'
;LKGTGVPLIGDGGIRFSGDISKALAAGASTIMMGGMFAGTEEAPGEVILYQGRSYKSYRGMGSIGAMQQGSADRYFQESSTGNPNADKLVPEGIEGRVPYKGSMVSIVYQMAGGVRASMGYCG
;
A
#
# COMPACT_ATOMS: atom_id res chain seq x y z
N LEU A 1 12.98 -16.99 -8.64
CA LEU A 1 11.83 -17.82 -8.21
C LEU A 1 11.16 -18.58 -9.35
N LYS A 2 11.56 -18.34 -10.59
CA LYS A 2 11.00 -19.04 -11.74
C LYS A 2 11.25 -20.54 -11.60
N GLY A 3 10.18 -21.35 -11.73
CA GLY A 3 10.28 -22.81 -11.60
C GLY A 3 10.23 -23.36 -10.18
N THR A 4 10.16 -22.52 -9.15
CA THR A 4 10.10 -22.97 -7.74
C THR A 4 8.67 -23.23 -7.25
N GLY A 5 7.64 -22.73 -7.97
CA GLY A 5 6.26 -22.76 -7.53
C GLY A 5 5.91 -21.76 -6.44
N VAL A 6 6.87 -20.94 -5.98
CA VAL A 6 6.63 -19.92 -4.97
C VAL A 6 5.96 -18.70 -5.61
N PRO A 7 4.76 -18.29 -5.15
CA PRO A 7 4.08 -17.11 -5.68
C PRO A 7 4.78 -15.83 -5.25
N LEU A 8 4.69 -14.79 -6.11
CA LEU A 8 5.24 -13.46 -5.83
C LEU A 8 4.11 -12.47 -5.57
N ILE A 9 4.33 -11.61 -4.60
CA ILE A 9 3.48 -10.44 -4.34
C ILE A 9 4.21 -9.21 -4.87
N GLY A 10 3.63 -8.55 -5.86
CA GLY A 10 4.14 -7.26 -6.34
C GLY A 10 3.69 -6.15 -5.39
N ASP A 11 4.61 -5.51 -4.70
CA ASP A 11 4.33 -4.48 -3.72
C ASP A 11 5.05 -3.18 -4.07
N GLY A 12 4.38 -2.07 -3.80
CA GLY A 12 4.94 -0.73 -3.92
C GLY A 12 4.67 -0.04 -5.26
N GLY A 13 4.35 1.23 -5.17
CA GLY A 13 4.26 2.13 -6.31
C GLY A 13 3.10 1.93 -7.27
N ILE A 14 2.11 1.13 -6.90
CA ILE A 14 0.91 0.93 -7.73
C ILE A 14 0.01 2.16 -7.63
N ARG A 15 -0.14 2.88 -8.74
CA ARG A 15 -0.97 4.09 -8.84
C ARG A 15 -2.08 3.96 -9.88
N PHE A 16 -1.87 3.16 -10.90
CA PHE A 16 -2.79 2.99 -12.03
C PHE A 16 -3.01 1.50 -12.28
N SER A 17 -4.13 1.16 -12.92
CA SER A 17 -4.42 -0.21 -13.32
C SER A 17 -3.34 -0.80 -14.25
N GLY A 18 -2.71 0.03 -15.07
CA GLY A 18 -1.60 -0.38 -15.92
C GLY A 18 -0.38 -0.88 -15.15
N ASP A 19 -0.15 -0.36 -13.96
CA ASP A 19 0.94 -0.82 -13.09
C ASP A 19 0.70 -2.26 -12.62
N ILE A 20 -0.56 -2.61 -12.34
CA ILE A 20 -0.96 -3.98 -11.99
C ILE A 20 -0.66 -4.92 -13.17
N SER A 21 -1.06 -4.53 -14.36
CA SER A 21 -0.82 -5.31 -15.57
C SER A 21 0.66 -5.56 -15.82
N LYS A 22 1.48 -4.54 -15.63
CA LYS A 22 2.94 -4.65 -15.75
C LYS A 22 3.54 -5.61 -14.72
N ALA A 23 3.10 -5.52 -13.47
CA ALA A 23 3.58 -6.38 -12.40
C ALA A 23 3.20 -7.86 -12.65
N LEU A 24 1.97 -8.11 -13.11
CA LEU A 24 1.51 -9.44 -13.48
C LEU A 24 2.30 -10.00 -14.66
N ALA A 25 2.55 -9.17 -15.68
CA ALA A 25 3.36 -9.56 -16.84
C ALA A 25 4.81 -9.87 -16.43
N ALA A 26 5.34 -9.19 -15.42
CA ALA A 26 6.68 -9.44 -14.90
C ALA A 26 6.78 -10.70 -14.03
N GLY A 27 5.65 -11.33 -13.69
CA GLY A 27 5.62 -12.59 -12.95
C GLY A 27 4.99 -12.54 -11.58
N ALA A 28 4.40 -11.42 -11.17
CA ALA A 28 3.66 -11.37 -9.92
C ALA A 28 2.38 -12.19 -10.00
N SER A 29 2.04 -12.87 -8.92
CA SER A 29 0.78 -13.62 -8.77
C SER A 29 -0.31 -12.78 -8.17
N THR A 30 0.06 -11.88 -7.26
CA THR A 30 -0.84 -10.95 -6.57
C THR A 30 -0.17 -9.60 -6.41
N ILE A 31 -0.97 -8.59 -6.10
CA ILE A 31 -0.51 -7.20 -5.99
C ILE A 31 -0.91 -6.65 -4.62
N MET A 32 0.03 -5.97 -3.98
CA MET A 32 -0.23 -5.22 -2.76
C MET A 32 -0.27 -3.73 -3.07
N MET A 33 -1.31 -3.07 -2.60
CA MET A 33 -1.52 -1.63 -2.77
C MET A 33 -1.73 -0.97 -1.42
N GLY A 34 -0.91 0.04 -1.12
CA GLY A 34 -1.05 0.84 0.10
C GLY A 34 -1.85 2.12 -0.17
N GLY A 35 -1.23 3.07 -0.84
CA GLY A 35 -1.79 4.40 -1.09
C GLY A 35 -3.15 4.41 -1.80
N MET A 36 -3.36 3.49 -2.74
CA MET A 36 -4.64 3.39 -3.46
C MET A 36 -5.81 3.04 -2.54
N PHE A 37 -5.58 2.17 -1.57
CA PHE A 37 -6.62 1.78 -0.61
C PHE A 37 -6.68 2.70 0.60
N ALA A 38 -5.59 3.35 0.95
CA ALA A 38 -5.52 4.24 2.11
C ALA A 38 -6.49 5.42 2.02
N GLY A 39 -6.81 5.89 0.82
CA GLY A 39 -7.76 6.98 0.57
C GLY A 39 -9.23 6.56 0.58
N THR A 40 -9.52 5.28 0.73
CA THR A 40 -10.90 4.78 0.71
C THR A 40 -11.60 4.98 2.06
N GLU A 41 -12.94 5.01 2.04
CA GLU A 41 -13.73 5.15 3.25
C GLU A 41 -13.52 4.00 4.23
N GLU A 42 -13.35 2.79 3.72
CA GLU A 42 -13.17 1.56 4.51
C GLU A 42 -11.80 1.47 5.17
N ALA A 43 -10.80 2.22 4.68
CA ALA A 43 -9.48 2.23 5.30
C ALA A 43 -9.50 2.94 6.66
N PRO A 44 -8.67 2.53 7.62
CA PRO A 44 -8.54 3.25 8.88
C PRO A 44 -7.96 4.65 8.66
N GLY A 45 -8.23 5.54 9.58
CA GLY A 45 -7.78 6.93 9.53
C GLY A 45 -8.95 7.89 9.36
N GLU A 46 -8.70 9.13 9.73
CA GLU A 46 -9.72 10.17 9.71
C GLU A 46 -9.72 10.91 8.37
N VAL A 47 -10.92 11.35 7.95
CA VAL A 47 -11.07 12.27 6.83
C VAL A 47 -10.70 13.66 7.31
N ILE A 48 -9.76 14.29 6.62
CA ILE A 48 -9.26 15.63 6.93
C ILE A 48 -9.65 16.56 5.78
N LEU A 49 -10.30 17.66 6.13
CA LEU A 49 -10.59 18.73 5.17
C LEU A 49 -9.44 19.76 5.20
N TYR A 50 -8.82 19.98 4.05
CA TYR A 50 -7.73 20.92 3.91
C TYR A 50 -7.81 21.65 2.57
N GLN A 51 -7.85 22.98 2.60
CA GLN A 51 -7.94 23.84 1.42
C GLN A 51 -9.06 23.44 0.44
N GLY A 52 -10.24 23.09 0.96
CA GLY A 52 -11.41 22.71 0.17
C GLY A 52 -11.38 21.29 -0.39
N ARG A 53 -10.39 20.48 -0.04
CA ARG A 53 -10.27 19.09 -0.46
C ARG A 53 -10.27 18.15 0.74
N SER A 54 -10.81 16.95 0.53
CA SER A 54 -10.82 15.90 1.54
C SER A 54 -9.63 14.97 1.35
N TYR A 55 -8.98 14.65 2.48
CA TYR A 55 -7.84 13.75 2.55
C TYR A 55 -8.07 12.73 3.64
N LYS A 56 -7.36 11.61 3.58
CA LYS A 56 -7.23 10.67 4.71
C LYS A 56 -5.79 10.65 5.19
N SER A 57 -5.63 10.54 6.50
CA SER A 57 -4.33 10.29 7.09
C SER A 57 -3.83 8.91 6.65
N TYR A 58 -2.57 8.83 6.29
CA TYR A 58 -1.92 7.62 5.83
C TYR A 58 -0.55 7.47 6.48
N ARG A 59 -0.25 6.25 6.92
CA ARG A 59 1.10 5.92 7.33
C ARG A 59 1.42 4.50 6.90
N GLY A 60 2.60 4.33 6.28
CA GLY A 60 3.12 3.03 5.93
C GLY A 60 3.53 2.27 7.19
N MET A 61 3.52 0.95 7.13
CA MET A 61 3.86 0.09 8.28
C MET A 61 5.31 0.27 8.74
N GLY A 62 6.22 0.61 7.82
CA GLY A 62 7.61 0.93 8.12
C GLY A 62 7.86 2.39 8.50
N SER A 63 6.81 3.24 8.66
CA SER A 63 6.94 4.60 9.15
C SER A 63 7.29 4.62 10.65
N ILE A 64 7.89 5.71 11.12
CA ILE A 64 8.25 5.86 12.54
C ILE A 64 7.03 5.68 13.45
N GLY A 65 5.91 6.33 13.11
CA GLY A 65 4.69 6.23 13.91
C GLY A 65 4.11 4.83 13.96
N ALA A 66 4.10 4.10 12.83
CA ALA A 66 3.63 2.72 12.80
C ALA A 66 4.56 1.78 13.59
N MET A 67 5.88 1.95 13.46
CA MET A 67 6.86 1.15 14.19
C MET A 67 6.79 1.39 15.71
N GLN A 68 6.55 2.63 16.14
CA GLN A 68 6.32 2.96 17.56
C GLN A 68 5.05 2.32 18.13
N GLN A 69 4.08 1.98 17.29
CA GLN A 69 2.85 1.29 17.67
C GLN A 69 2.93 -0.25 17.55
N GLY A 70 4.12 -0.80 17.30
CA GLY A 70 4.38 -2.22 17.37
C GLY A 70 4.61 -2.96 16.05
N SER A 71 4.77 -2.24 14.92
CA SER A 71 5.07 -2.89 13.64
C SER A 71 6.56 -3.04 13.34
N ALA A 72 7.43 -2.63 14.26
CA ALA A 72 8.88 -2.68 14.09
C ALA A 72 9.42 -4.11 13.88
N ASP A 73 8.83 -5.09 14.52
CA ASP A 73 9.19 -6.50 14.40
C ASP A 73 9.03 -7.05 12.97
N ARG A 74 8.07 -6.53 12.23
CA ARG A 74 7.86 -6.91 10.81
C ARG A 74 9.02 -6.51 9.90
N TYR A 75 9.79 -5.52 10.32
CA TYR A 75 10.96 -5.02 9.59
C TYR A 75 12.26 -5.42 10.25
N PHE A 76 12.21 -6.41 11.17
CA PHE A 76 13.37 -6.95 11.90
C PHE A 76 14.18 -5.87 12.64
N GLN A 77 13.52 -4.82 13.07
CA GLN A 77 14.12 -3.76 13.89
C GLN A 77 13.80 -4.03 15.35
N GLU A 78 14.75 -4.61 16.08
CA GLU A 78 14.57 -4.97 17.48
C GLU A 78 14.63 -3.74 18.40
N SER A 79 13.65 -3.65 19.27
CA SER A 79 13.74 -2.82 20.47
C SER A 79 14.22 -3.69 21.63
N SER A 80 15.47 -3.57 21.98
CA SER A 80 16.12 -4.42 23.00
C SER A 80 15.65 -4.18 24.45
N THR A 81 14.67 -3.31 24.70
CA THR A 81 14.27 -2.95 26.08
C THR A 81 12.84 -2.46 26.24
N GLY A 82 11.88 -2.97 25.49
CA GLY A 82 10.45 -2.66 25.77
C GLY A 82 10.01 -1.19 25.58
N ASN A 83 10.90 -0.28 25.34
CA ASN A 83 10.63 1.12 25.04
C ASN A 83 11.42 1.50 23.81
N PRO A 84 10.84 1.38 22.59
CA PRO A 84 11.58 1.71 21.37
C PRO A 84 11.94 3.20 21.39
N ASN A 85 13.21 3.47 21.46
CA ASN A 85 13.72 4.81 21.28
C ASN A 85 13.54 5.17 19.79
N ALA A 86 12.75 6.21 19.50
CA ALA A 86 12.45 6.63 18.13
C ALA A 86 13.72 6.84 17.28
N ASP A 87 14.82 7.23 17.92
CA ASP A 87 16.11 7.46 17.26
C ASP A 87 16.78 6.17 16.74
N LYS A 88 16.32 5.00 17.19
CA LYS A 88 16.85 3.70 16.75
C LYS A 88 16.00 3.04 15.67
N LEU A 89 14.82 3.57 15.37
CA LEU A 89 13.94 3.06 14.34
C LEU A 89 14.32 3.67 13.00
N VAL A 90 14.57 2.83 12.00
CA VAL A 90 14.84 3.26 10.63
C VAL A 90 13.53 3.23 9.84
N PRO A 91 13.00 4.38 9.40
CA PRO A 91 11.74 4.42 8.66
C PRO A 91 11.91 3.87 7.24
N GLU A 92 11.13 2.86 6.90
CA GLU A 92 11.03 2.30 5.55
C GLU A 92 9.71 2.66 4.86
N GLY A 93 8.81 3.32 5.59
CA GLY A 93 7.52 3.79 5.10
C GLY A 93 7.34 5.28 5.30
N ILE A 94 6.26 5.81 4.75
CA ILE A 94 5.90 7.22 4.81
C ILE A 94 4.73 7.47 5.76
N GLU A 95 4.69 8.67 6.31
CA GLU A 95 3.51 9.24 6.96
C GLU A 95 3.06 10.46 6.16
N GLY A 96 1.76 10.62 6.00
CA GLY A 96 1.25 11.75 5.25
C GLY A 96 -0.25 11.70 5.08
N ARG A 97 -0.70 12.33 4.02
CA ARG A 97 -2.11 12.40 3.63
C ARG A 97 -2.26 11.89 2.21
N VAL A 98 -3.35 11.18 1.95
CA VAL A 98 -3.74 10.76 0.60
C VAL A 98 -5.09 11.35 0.28
N PRO A 99 -5.38 11.67 -0.99
CA PRO A 99 -6.71 12.14 -1.38
C PRO A 99 -7.80 11.14 -0.99
N TYR A 100 -8.89 11.64 -0.45
CA TYR A 100 -10.07 10.82 -0.18
C TYR A 100 -10.70 10.36 -1.49
N LYS A 101 -10.95 9.08 -1.63
CA LYS A 101 -11.42 8.47 -2.89
C LYS A 101 -12.81 7.85 -2.80
N GLY A 102 -13.46 7.91 -1.65
CA GLY A 102 -14.76 7.28 -1.44
C GLY A 102 -14.65 5.77 -1.22
N SER A 103 -15.63 5.03 -1.72
CA SER A 103 -15.73 3.59 -1.48
C SER A 103 -14.62 2.79 -2.18
N MET A 104 -14.11 1.80 -1.47
CA MET A 104 -13.16 0.81 -2.00
C MET A 104 -13.75 0.04 -3.19
N VAL A 105 -15.05 -0.19 -3.21
CA VAL A 105 -15.72 -0.92 -4.30
C VAL A 105 -15.44 -0.27 -5.66
N SER A 106 -15.51 1.06 -5.74
CA SER A 106 -15.21 1.79 -6.97
C SER A 106 -13.77 1.60 -7.41
N ILE A 107 -12.83 1.63 -6.47
CA ILE A 107 -11.40 1.44 -6.75
C ILE A 107 -11.13 0.04 -7.27
N VAL A 108 -11.66 -0.98 -6.60
CA VAL A 108 -11.49 -2.39 -7.03
C VAL A 108 -12.09 -2.61 -8.41
N TYR A 109 -13.30 -2.09 -8.64
CA TYR A 109 -13.97 -2.20 -9.93
C TYR A 109 -13.13 -1.59 -11.06
N GLN A 110 -12.61 -0.39 -10.84
CA GLN A 110 -11.78 0.31 -11.81
C GLN A 110 -10.46 -0.43 -12.10
N MET A 111 -9.80 -0.92 -11.05
CA MET A 111 -8.55 -1.66 -11.19
C MET A 111 -8.75 -3.00 -11.90
N ALA A 112 -9.78 -3.75 -11.53
CA ALA A 112 -10.14 -5.00 -12.18
C ALA A 112 -10.50 -4.79 -13.66
N GLY A 113 -11.23 -3.73 -13.98
CA GLY A 113 -11.57 -3.37 -15.34
C GLY A 113 -10.34 -3.09 -16.19
N GLY A 114 -9.36 -2.36 -15.65
CA GLY A 114 -8.10 -2.09 -16.32
C GLY A 114 -7.27 -3.37 -16.59
N VAL A 115 -7.23 -4.27 -15.63
CA VAL A 115 -6.55 -5.56 -15.80
C VAL A 115 -7.22 -6.41 -16.88
N ARG A 116 -8.56 -6.48 -16.88
CA ARG A 116 -9.30 -7.19 -17.93
C ARG A 116 -9.02 -6.61 -19.32
N ALA A 117 -9.00 -5.30 -19.44
CA ALA A 117 -8.66 -4.64 -20.71
C ALA A 117 -7.25 -5.01 -21.18
N SER A 118 -6.28 -5.00 -20.28
CA SER A 118 -4.91 -5.41 -20.58
C SER A 118 -4.81 -6.87 -21.03
N MET A 119 -5.54 -7.76 -20.37
CA MET A 119 -5.61 -9.17 -20.77
C MET A 119 -6.20 -9.33 -22.18
N GLY A 120 -7.21 -8.55 -22.53
CA GLY A 120 -7.79 -8.51 -23.87
C GLY A 120 -6.81 -8.05 -24.93
N TYR A 121 -5.99 -7.06 -24.65
CA TYR A 121 -4.97 -6.55 -25.58
C TYR A 121 -3.79 -7.50 -25.77
N CYS A 122 -3.41 -8.22 -24.73
CA CYS A 122 -2.27 -9.14 -24.77
C CYS A 122 -2.63 -10.55 -25.27
N GLY A 123 -3.91 -10.88 -25.39
CA GLY A 123 -4.38 -12.19 -25.81
C GLY A 123 -4.44 -13.15 -24.65
#